data_334c7d3e5d9dabdc373eec69504e7d7b
#
_entry.id   334c7d3e5d9dabdc373eec69504e7d7b
#
_cell.length_a   1.000
_cell.length_b   1.000
_cell.length_c   1.000
_cell.angle_alpha   90.00
_cell.angle_beta   90.00
_cell.angle_gamma   90.00
#
_symmetry.space_group_name_H-M   'P 1'
#
loop_
_entity.id
_entity.type
_entity.pdbx_description
1 polymer ?
#
loop_
_entity_poly.entity_id
_entity_poly.type
_entity_poly.pdbx_seq_one_letter_code
_entity_poly.pdbx_strand_id
1 'polypeptide(L)'
;RAEKKNNYLCLCIYAKGEVMTDYIRPVVFRLGEQEFGVDINLVQSIEKQVDVVPVPNSMRYISGIVNLRGEVIPVMCLKEKFNMEDRTKGNNTVIVNLPDMKIALEVDEVIEIGELDPEKISPMPNLAKSDDTEYLDRVASIDNKLVILLDINKILSEEEAEGIKEFAEQMKSN
;
A
#
# COMPACT_ATOMS: atom_id res chain seq x y z
N ARG A 1 8.40 30.44 8.42
CA ARG A 1 7.27 29.70 7.82
C ARG A 1 7.70 28.41 7.13
N ALA A 2 8.95 28.33 6.66
CA ALA A 2 9.55 27.06 6.20
C ALA A 2 9.81 26.09 7.38
N GLU A 3 10.01 26.59 8.57
CA GLU A 3 10.23 25.79 9.79
C GLU A 3 9.01 24.97 10.21
N LYS A 4 7.79 25.44 9.94
CA LYS A 4 6.57 24.67 10.19
C LYS A 4 6.41 23.46 9.26
N LYS A 5 7.00 23.48 8.06
CA LYS A 5 7.00 22.36 7.14
C LYS A 5 8.03 21.30 7.52
N ASN A 6 9.11 21.67 8.18
CA ASN A 6 10.15 20.73 8.60
C ASN A 6 9.83 19.99 9.90
N ASN A 7 8.93 20.52 10.73
CA ASN A 7 8.56 19.84 11.97
C ASN A 7 7.74 18.56 11.76
N TYR A 8 7.25 18.34 10.56
CA TYR A 8 6.50 17.13 10.24
C TYR A 8 7.36 15.99 9.68
N LEU A 9 8.64 16.25 9.39
CA LEU A 9 9.50 15.30 8.69
C LEU A 9 10.30 14.36 9.59
N CYS A 10 10.32 14.57 10.88
CA CYS A 10 11.13 13.73 11.79
C CYS A 10 10.59 13.74 13.22
N LEU A 11 9.46 13.11 13.45
CA LEU A 11 9.18 12.59 14.77
C LEU A 11 9.74 11.17 14.87
N CYS A 12 11.09 11.10 14.99
CA CYS A 12 11.74 9.87 15.40
C CYS A 12 11.43 9.69 16.90
N ILE A 13 10.42 8.91 17.20
CA ILE A 13 10.16 8.51 18.58
C ILE A 13 11.07 7.34 18.89
N TYR A 14 12.03 7.58 19.75
CA TYR A 14 12.88 6.52 20.31
C TYR A 14 12.11 5.76 21.37
N ALA A 15 11.53 4.63 21.00
CA ALA A 15 11.03 3.68 21.96
C ALA A 15 11.97 2.49 21.97
N LYS A 16 12.68 2.28 23.08
CA LYS A 16 13.60 1.15 23.29
C LYS A 16 14.74 1.00 22.26
N GLY A 17 15.27 2.12 21.76
CA GLY A 17 16.40 2.11 20.82
C GLY A 17 16.04 1.85 19.35
N GLU A 18 14.77 1.73 19.02
CA GLU A 18 14.28 1.65 17.65
C GLU A 18 13.78 3.00 17.18
N VAL A 19 14.22 3.40 15.98
CA VAL A 19 13.72 4.61 15.33
C VAL A 19 12.39 4.27 14.65
N MET A 20 11.29 4.68 15.22
CA MET A 20 9.98 4.60 14.57
C MET A 20 9.77 5.86 13.74
N THR A 21 9.81 5.72 12.44
CA THR A 21 9.37 6.78 11.52
C THR A 21 7.86 6.69 11.39
N ASP A 22 7.16 7.67 11.92
CA ASP A 22 5.72 7.74 11.77
C ASP A 22 5.35 8.39 10.44
N TYR A 23 4.38 7.82 9.74
CA TYR A 23 3.76 8.50 8.62
C TYR A 23 3.03 9.72 9.12
N ILE A 24 3.16 10.76 8.39
CA ILE A 24 2.46 11.97 8.73
C ILE A 24 1.24 12.15 7.85
N ARG A 25 1.30 11.65 6.64
CA ARG A 25 0.22 11.82 5.66
C ARG A 25 -0.04 10.53 4.88
N PRO A 26 -0.95 9.68 5.33
CA PRO A 26 -1.34 8.51 4.55
C PRO A 26 -2.34 8.89 3.45
N VAL A 27 -2.22 8.21 2.33
CA VAL A 27 -3.33 8.10 1.38
C VAL A 27 -4.28 7.05 1.93
N VAL A 28 -5.48 7.48 2.31
CA VAL A 28 -6.51 6.62 2.89
C VAL A 28 -7.42 6.10 1.80
N PHE A 29 -7.59 4.80 1.76
CA PHE A 29 -8.47 4.13 0.81
C PHE A 29 -9.31 3.07 1.51
N ARG A 30 -10.38 2.64 0.86
CA ARG A 30 -11.31 1.66 1.38
C ARG A 30 -11.21 0.34 0.61
N LEU A 31 -11.30 -0.75 1.37
CA LEU A 31 -11.51 -2.11 0.87
C LEU A 31 -12.72 -2.69 1.61
N GLY A 32 -13.83 -2.87 0.91
CA GLY A 32 -15.09 -3.21 1.55
C GLY A 32 -15.51 -2.13 2.55
N GLU A 33 -15.65 -2.50 3.80
CA GLU A 33 -16.03 -1.57 4.88
C GLU A 33 -14.84 -1.06 5.71
N GLN A 34 -13.63 -1.55 5.42
CA GLN A 34 -12.43 -1.20 6.16
C GLN A 34 -11.61 -0.13 5.47
N GLU A 35 -11.02 0.75 6.26
CA GLU A 35 -10.12 1.80 5.77
C GLU A 35 -8.66 1.44 6.04
N PHE A 36 -7.83 1.66 5.04
CA PHE A 36 -6.40 1.41 5.05
C PHE A 36 -5.64 2.67 4.62
N GLY A 37 -4.39 2.76 5.00
CA GLY A 37 -3.54 3.88 4.61
C GLY A 37 -2.17 3.43 4.18
N VAL A 38 -1.63 4.11 3.17
CA VAL A 38 -0.23 3.97 2.76
C VAL A 38 0.45 5.33 2.77
N ASP A 39 1.75 5.36 3.04
CA ASP A 39 2.52 6.59 3.06
C ASP A 39 2.46 7.30 1.71
N ILE A 40 2.03 8.56 1.72
CA ILE A 40 1.95 9.37 0.50
C ILE A 40 3.29 9.49 -0.23
N ASN A 41 4.40 9.41 0.49
CA ASN A 41 5.73 9.50 -0.11
C ASN A 41 6.06 8.30 -1.01
N LEU A 42 5.37 7.18 -0.84
CA LEU A 42 5.49 6.00 -1.68
C LEU A 42 4.51 6.00 -2.86
N VAL A 43 3.50 6.87 -2.82
CA VAL A 43 2.48 6.94 -3.86
C VAL A 43 2.95 7.81 -5.02
N GLN A 44 3.00 7.24 -6.21
CA GLN A 44 3.32 7.96 -7.42
C GLN A 44 2.10 8.66 -8.00
N SER A 45 0.99 7.94 -8.12
CA SER A 45 -0.27 8.46 -8.68
C SER A 45 -1.47 7.64 -8.23
N ILE A 46 -2.64 8.22 -8.41
CA ILE A 46 -3.93 7.57 -8.18
C ILE A 46 -4.69 7.63 -9.49
N GLU A 47 -5.03 6.47 -10.03
CA GLU A 47 -5.70 6.34 -11.32
C GLU A 47 -7.11 5.80 -11.13
N LYS A 48 -8.02 6.26 -11.97
CA LYS A 48 -9.38 5.73 -12.06
C LYS A 48 -9.50 4.84 -13.28
N GLN A 49 -10.09 3.67 -13.12
CA GLN A 49 -10.44 2.78 -14.23
C GLN A 49 -9.26 2.50 -15.18
N VAL A 50 -8.23 1.85 -14.67
CA VAL A 50 -7.13 1.37 -15.51
C VAL A 50 -7.52 0.10 -16.26
N ASP A 51 -7.07 -0.02 -17.49
CA ASP A 51 -7.26 -1.22 -18.30
C ASP A 51 -6.24 -2.29 -17.92
N VAL A 52 -6.66 -3.21 -17.06
CA VAL A 52 -5.83 -4.32 -16.61
C VAL A 52 -5.89 -5.46 -17.61
N VAL A 53 -4.73 -5.85 -18.12
CA VAL A 53 -4.59 -7.03 -18.98
C VAL A 53 -4.31 -8.24 -18.08
N PRO A 54 -5.21 -9.22 -18.03
CA PRO A 54 -5.01 -10.43 -17.23
C PRO A 54 -3.80 -11.23 -17.70
N VAL A 55 -3.09 -11.83 -16.76
CA VAL A 55 -1.93 -12.67 -17.05
C VAL A 55 -2.22 -14.10 -16.61
N PRO A 56 -2.14 -15.07 -17.54
CA PRO A 56 -2.29 -16.47 -17.20
C PRO A 56 -1.22 -16.95 -16.21
N ASN A 57 -1.60 -17.82 -15.30
CA ASN A 57 -0.71 -18.45 -14.32
C ASN A 57 0.04 -17.51 -13.38
N SER A 58 -0.50 -16.29 -13.21
CA SER A 58 0.01 -15.34 -12.19
C SER A 58 -0.42 -15.77 -10.78
N MET A 59 0.20 -15.17 -9.79
CA MET A 59 -0.20 -15.33 -8.39
C MET A 59 -1.67 -14.89 -8.22
N ARG A 60 -2.41 -15.56 -7.35
CA ARG A 60 -3.86 -15.32 -7.16
C ARG A 60 -4.22 -13.85 -6.96
N TYR A 61 -3.42 -13.11 -6.22
CA TYR A 61 -3.65 -11.69 -5.93
C TYR A 61 -3.12 -10.74 -7.01
N ILE A 62 -2.46 -11.23 -8.05
CA ILE A 62 -2.05 -10.43 -9.22
C ILE A 62 -3.15 -10.47 -10.26
N SER A 63 -3.87 -9.37 -10.40
CA SER A 63 -4.95 -9.23 -11.38
C SER A 63 -4.46 -9.23 -12.83
N GLY A 64 -3.24 -8.77 -13.05
CA GLY A 64 -2.66 -8.65 -14.36
C GLY A 64 -1.60 -7.56 -14.42
N ILE A 65 -1.50 -6.92 -15.55
CA ILE A 65 -0.60 -5.79 -15.80
C ILE A 65 -1.37 -4.60 -16.37
N VAL A 66 -0.84 -3.42 -16.16
CA VAL A 66 -1.32 -2.19 -16.77
C VAL A 66 -0.17 -1.48 -17.47
N ASN A 67 -0.42 -0.91 -18.64
CA ASN A 67 0.51 -0.01 -19.31
C ASN A 67 0.13 1.43 -18.98
N LEU A 68 0.97 2.07 -18.20
CA LEU A 68 0.81 3.47 -17.81
C LEU A 68 1.93 4.30 -18.40
N ARG A 69 1.60 5.11 -19.41
CA ARG A 69 2.56 6.01 -20.08
C ARG A 69 3.80 5.29 -20.61
N GLY A 70 3.62 4.09 -21.15
CA GLY A 70 4.70 3.27 -21.68
C GLY A 70 5.41 2.38 -20.66
N GLU A 71 5.02 2.45 -19.39
CA GLU A 71 5.57 1.61 -18.34
C GLU A 71 4.59 0.48 -17.98
N VAL A 72 5.08 -0.75 -17.99
CA VAL A 72 4.31 -1.94 -17.62
C VAL A 72 4.41 -2.14 -16.11
N ILE A 73 3.28 -2.10 -15.44
CA ILE A 73 3.19 -2.18 -13.98
C ILE A 73 2.27 -3.35 -13.60
N PRO A 74 2.72 -4.27 -12.74
CA PRO A 74 1.86 -5.33 -12.24
C PRO A 74 0.77 -4.76 -11.33
N VAL A 75 -0.44 -5.33 -11.43
CA VAL A 75 -1.61 -4.92 -10.66
C VAL A 75 -1.92 -5.95 -9.60
N MET A 76 -1.89 -5.54 -8.35
CA MET A 76 -2.23 -6.35 -7.19
C MET A 76 -3.63 -6.01 -6.68
N CYS A 77 -4.48 -7.02 -6.58
CA CYS A 77 -5.75 -6.90 -5.88
C CYS A 77 -5.54 -7.07 -4.37
N LEU A 78 -5.66 -6.00 -3.61
CA LEU A 78 -5.46 -6.03 -2.16
C LEU A 78 -6.50 -6.91 -1.44
N LYS A 79 -7.73 -6.96 -1.92
CA LYS A 79 -8.74 -7.85 -1.35
C LYS A 79 -8.35 -9.32 -1.44
N GLU A 80 -7.76 -9.74 -2.56
CA GLU A 80 -7.24 -11.09 -2.72
C GLU A 80 -6.00 -11.33 -1.86
N LYS A 81 -5.09 -10.35 -1.78
CA LYS A 81 -3.90 -10.44 -0.94
C LYS A 81 -4.25 -10.59 0.54
N PHE A 82 -5.27 -9.86 0.99
CA PHE A 82 -5.76 -9.90 2.38
C PHE A 82 -6.77 -11.02 2.64
N ASN A 83 -7.06 -11.84 1.61
CA ASN A 83 -8.03 -12.94 1.68
C ASN A 83 -9.41 -12.49 2.18
N MET A 84 -9.87 -11.34 1.70
CA MET A 84 -11.20 -10.83 2.03
C MET A 84 -12.29 -11.62 1.31
N GLU A 85 -13.48 -11.71 1.91
CA GLU A 85 -14.62 -12.42 1.32
C GLU A 85 -15.19 -11.67 0.10
N ASP A 86 -15.28 -10.36 0.20
CA ASP A 86 -15.71 -9.51 -0.91
C ASP A 86 -14.61 -9.41 -1.97
N ARG A 87 -14.92 -9.86 -3.17
CA ARG A 87 -14.01 -9.89 -4.32
C ARG A 87 -14.46 -9.00 -5.46
N THR A 88 -15.36 -8.06 -5.18
CA THR A 88 -15.76 -7.08 -6.18
C THR A 88 -14.57 -6.25 -6.61
N LYS A 89 -14.49 -5.99 -7.90
CA LYS A 89 -13.39 -5.21 -8.48
C LYS A 89 -13.47 -3.77 -8.01
N GLY A 90 -12.33 -3.24 -7.58
CA GLY A 90 -12.23 -1.84 -7.17
C GLY A 90 -12.28 -0.84 -8.34
N ASN A 91 -12.58 0.40 -8.03
CA ASN A 91 -12.71 1.48 -9.03
C ASN A 91 -11.46 2.38 -9.10
N ASN A 92 -10.56 2.27 -8.15
CA ASN A 92 -9.35 3.07 -8.10
C ASN A 92 -8.10 2.18 -8.06
N THR A 93 -7.01 2.73 -8.56
CA THR A 93 -5.70 2.08 -8.53
C THR A 93 -4.68 3.06 -7.99
N VAL A 94 -3.97 2.66 -6.95
CA VAL A 94 -2.91 3.45 -6.33
C VAL A 94 -1.56 2.90 -6.80
N ILE A 95 -0.81 3.71 -7.54
CA ILE A 95 0.52 3.33 -8.01
C ILE A 95 1.54 3.67 -6.93
N VAL A 96 2.25 2.68 -6.44
CA VAL A 96 3.26 2.84 -5.39
C VAL A 96 4.65 2.44 -5.88
N ASN A 97 5.65 3.13 -5.35
CA ASN A 97 7.04 2.84 -5.61
C ASN A 97 7.59 1.95 -4.49
N LEU A 98 8.02 0.76 -4.85
CA LEU A 98 8.85 -0.09 -4.02
C LEU A 98 10.34 0.14 -4.35
N PRO A 99 11.28 -0.32 -3.52
CA PRO A 99 12.70 -0.06 -3.76
C PRO A 99 13.19 -0.45 -5.16
N ASP A 100 12.72 -1.56 -5.70
CA ASP A 100 13.19 -2.11 -6.98
C ASP A 100 12.14 -2.15 -8.09
N MET A 101 10.89 -1.79 -7.77
CA MET A 101 9.79 -1.91 -8.72
C MET A 101 8.64 -0.99 -8.36
N LYS A 102 7.74 -0.80 -9.31
CA LYS A 102 6.43 -0.19 -9.07
C LYS A 102 5.37 -1.27 -9.04
N ILE A 103 4.32 -1.03 -8.25
CA ILE A 103 3.16 -1.90 -8.21
C ILE A 103 1.89 -1.04 -8.18
N ALA A 104 0.86 -1.52 -8.84
CA ALA A 104 -0.45 -0.90 -8.85
C ALA A 104 -1.36 -1.64 -7.86
N LEU A 105 -1.85 -0.95 -6.85
CA LEU A 105 -2.76 -1.51 -5.85
C LEU A 105 -4.20 -1.22 -6.25
N GLU A 106 -4.97 -2.26 -6.52
CA GLU A 106 -6.39 -2.14 -6.80
C GLU A 106 -7.16 -1.99 -5.49
N VAL A 107 -7.89 -0.88 -5.36
CA VAL A 107 -8.66 -0.51 -4.17
C VAL A 107 -10.07 -0.10 -4.58
N ASP A 108 -11.03 -0.15 -3.65
CA ASP A 108 -12.41 0.21 -3.96
C ASP A 108 -12.55 1.71 -4.21
N GLU A 109 -12.03 2.51 -3.30
CA GLU A 109 -12.13 3.96 -3.37
C GLU A 109 -11.00 4.60 -2.58
N VAL A 110 -10.38 5.63 -3.16
CA VAL A 110 -9.49 6.52 -2.41
C VAL A 110 -10.33 7.60 -1.76
N ILE A 111 -10.25 7.69 -0.44
CA ILE A 111 -11.12 8.57 0.35
C ILE A 111 -10.50 9.95 0.49
N GLU A 112 -9.29 10.00 1.03
CA GLU A 112 -8.61 11.25 1.35
C GLU A 112 -7.10 11.06 1.55
N ILE A 113 -6.39 12.17 1.66
CA ILE A 113 -5.05 12.22 2.21
C ILE A 113 -5.19 12.64 3.66
N GLY A 114 -4.97 11.71 4.59
CA GLY A 114 -5.11 11.96 6.01
C GLY A 114 -3.95 12.75 6.60
N GLU A 115 -4.18 13.30 7.77
CA GLU A 115 -3.14 13.81 8.66
C GLU A 115 -3.15 12.98 9.94
N LEU A 116 -2.01 12.42 10.29
CA LEU A 116 -1.89 11.60 11.49
C LEU A 116 -1.40 12.41 12.66
N ASP A 117 -2.14 12.27 13.77
CA ASP A 117 -1.65 12.64 15.08
C ASP A 117 -0.83 11.47 15.63
N PRO A 118 0.49 11.65 15.91
CA PRO A 118 1.32 10.57 16.44
C PRO A 118 0.78 9.93 17.73
N GLU A 119 0.04 10.69 18.53
CA GLU A 119 -0.59 10.17 19.76
C GLU A 119 -1.75 9.20 19.51
N LYS A 120 -2.32 9.24 18.30
CA LYS A 120 -3.43 8.38 17.87
C LYS A 120 -2.98 7.16 17.06
N ILE A 121 -1.69 6.91 16.98
CA ILE A 121 -1.10 5.77 16.30
C ILE A 121 -0.72 4.72 17.34
N SER A 122 -1.16 3.49 17.10
CA SER A 122 -0.85 2.34 17.95
C SER A 122 -0.27 1.21 17.10
N PRO A 123 0.63 0.41 17.68
CA PRO A 123 1.09 -0.79 16.97
C PRO A 123 -0.08 -1.76 16.77
N MET A 124 0.01 -2.55 15.70
CA MET A 124 -0.98 -3.60 15.42
C MET A 124 -0.97 -4.62 16.55
N PRO A 125 -2.15 -4.99 17.13
CA PRO A 125 -2.21 -6.02 18.17
C PRO A 125 -1.60 -7.34 17.73
N ASN A 126 -0.89 -8.02 18.63
CA ASN A 126 -0.20 -9.28 18.33
C ASN A 126 -1.13 -10.39 17.83
N LEU A 127 -2.41 -10.34 18.17
CA LEU A 127 -3.43 -11.29 17.69
C LEU A 127 -3.66 -11.20 16.17
N ALA A 128 -3.36 -10.05 15.57
CA ALA A 128 -3.49 -9.82 14.14
C ALA A 128 -2.17 -9.98 13.37
N LYS A 129 -1.06 -10.17 14.06
CA LYS A 129 0.27 -10.36 13.45
C LYS A 129 0.57 -11.84 13.28
N SER A 130 0.80 -12.26 12.06
CA SER A 130 1.42 -13.52 11.68
C SER A 130 2.51 -13.23 10.66
N ASP A 131 3.36 -14.21 10.38
CA ASP A 131 4.42 -14.03 9.38
C ASP A 131 3.84 -13.61 8.01
N ASP A 132 2.60 -14.04 7.72
CA ASP A 132 1.89 -13.69 6.48
C ASP A 132 1.25 -12.29 6.51
N THR A 133 1.32 -11.57 7.62
CA THR A 133 0.66 -10.26 7.79
C THR A 133 1.61 -9.17 8.30
N GLU A 134 2.90 -9.31 8.07
CA GLU A 134 3.90 -8.31 8.48
C GLU A 134 3.67 -6.92 7.86
N TYR A 135 2.96 -6.84 6.74
CA TYR A 135 2.59 -5.58 6.10
C TYR A 135 1.53 -4.78 6.86
N LEU A 136 0.84 -5.38 7.81
CA LEU A 136 -0.06 -4.69 8.75
C LEU A 136 0.78 -4.08 9.87
N ASP A 137 1.13 -2.81 9.72
CA ASP A 137 2.12 -2.16 10.57
C ASP A 137 1.50 -1.58 11.83
N ARG A 138 0.56 -0.66 11.68
CA ARG A 138 0.00 0.11 12.78
C ARG A 138 -1.48 0.39 12.55
N VAL A 139 -2.15 0.85 13.59
CA VAL A 139 -3.53 1.34 13.54
C VAL A 139 -3.54 2.80 13.94
N ALA A 140 -4.18 3.62 13.16
CA ALA A 140 -4.40 5.03 13.47
C ALA A 140 -5.88 5.34 13.64
N SER A 141 -6.19 6.35 14.45
CA SER A 141 -7.52 6.91 14.52
C SER A 141 -7.55 8.24 13.76
N ILE A 142 -8.35 8.28 12.70
CA ILE A 142 -8.59 9.48 11.89
C ILE A 142 -10.09 9.76 11.92
N ASP A 143 -10.49 10.93 12.40
CA ASP A 143 -11.90 11.34 12.50
C ASP A 143 -12.80 10.28 13.18
N ASN A 144 -12.31 9.70 14.29
CA ASN A 144 -12.96 8.63 15.04
C ASN A 144 -13.14 7.30 14.30
N LYS A 145 -12.48 7.13 13.16
CA LYS A 145 -12.42 5.86 12.43
C LYS A 145 -11.04 5.23 12.57
N LEU A 146 -11.03 3.91 12.64
CA LEU A 146 -9.79 3.15 12.65
C LEU A 146 -9.29 2.92 11.23
N VAL A 147 -8.06 3.33 10.97
CA VAL A 147 -7.37 3.14 9.69
C VAL A 147 -6.16 2.24 9.93
N ILE A 148 -6.08 1.17 9.17
CA ILE A 148 -4.94 0.24 9.24
C ILE A 148 -3.84 0.77 8.31
N LEU A 149 -2.68 1.10 8.89
CA LEU A 149 -1.53 1.58 8.14
C LEU A 149 -0.73 0.39 7.62
N LEU A 150 -0.47 0.40 6.32
CA LEU A 150 0.27 -0.65 5.64
C LEU A 150 1.73 -0.27 5.47
N ASP A 151 2.63 -1.19 5.76
CA ASP A 151 4.01 -1.11 5.30
C ASP A 151 4.12 -1.78 3.93
N ILE A 152 4.08 -0.96 2.90
CA ILE A 152 4.10 -1.44 1.51
C ILE A 152 5.41 -2.17 1.17
N ASN A 153 6.51 -1.83 1.83
CA ASN A 153 7.78 -2.53 1.59
C ASN A 153 7.74 -4.00 2.04
N LYS A 154 6.81 -4.34 2.92
CA LYS A 154 6.60 -5.72 3.43
C LYS A 154 5.40 -6.43 2.82
N ILE A 155 4.71 -5.80 1.86
CA ILE A 155 3.51 -6.40 1.26
C ILE A 155 3.81 -7.63 0.41
N LEU A 156 5.02 -7.72 -0.09
CA LEU A 156 5.54 -8.86 -0.85
C LEU A 156 6.71 -9.48 -0.09
N SER A 157 6.76 -10.80 -0.07
CA SER A 157 7.98 -11.51 0.32
C SER A 157 9.08 -11.29 -0.74
N GLU A 158 10.32 -11.57 -0.40
CA GLU A 158 11.43 -11.47 -1.36
C GLU A 158 11.21 -12.34 -2.59
N GLU A 159 10.74 -13.57 -2.40
CA GLU A 159 10.43 -14.50 -3.49
C GLU A 159 9.29 -14.00 -4.38
N GLU A 160 8.23 -13.45 -3.77
CA GLU A 160 7.10 -12.86 -4.49
C GLU A 160 7.56 -11.65 -5.32
N ALA A 161 8.36 -10.77 -4.71
CA ALA A 161 8.87 -9.58 -5.37
C ALA A 161 9.77 -9.94 -6.57
N GLU A 162 10.66 -10.91 -6.41
CA GLU A 162 11.51 -11.40 -7.51
C GLU A 162 10.67 -11.99 -8.65
N GLY A 163 9.71 -12.84 -8.34
CA GLY A 163 8.82 -13.45 -9.34
C GLY A 163 8.02 -12.41 -10.14
N ILE A 164 7.50 -11.39 -9.47
CA ILE A 164 6.75 -10.30 -10.11
C ILE A 164 7.68 -9.44 -10.97
N LYS A 165 8.88 -9.16 -10.48
CA LYS A 165 9.89 -8.38 -11.20
C LYS A 165 10.34 -9.08 -12.50
N GLU A 166 10.68 -10.35 -12.42
CA GLU A 166 11.03 -11.16 -13.60
C GLU A 166 9.91 -11.15 -14.62
N PHE A 167 8.69 -11.31 -14.16
CA PHE A 167 7.51 -11.27 -15.00
C PHE A 167 7.35 -9.93 -15.70
N ALA A 168 7.47 -8.81 -14.98
CA ALA A 168 7.38 -7.48 -15.56
C ALA A 168 8.49 -7.19 -16.56
N GLU A 169 9.70 -7.70 -16.34
CA GLU A 169 10.83 -7.58 -17.28
C GLU A 169 10.60 -8.39 -18.56
N GLN A 170 10.05 -9.59 -18.46
CA GLN A 170 9.68 -10.40 -19.64
C GLN A 170 8.65 -9.70 -20.51
N MET A 171 7.70 -9.00 -19.93
CA MET A 171 6.69 -8.25 -20.67
C MET A 171 7.23 -7.00 -21.34
N LYS A 172 8.32 -6.41 -20.83
CA LYS A 172 9.00 -5.27 -21.44
C LYS A 172 9.81 -5.67 -22.68
N SER A 173 10.30 -6.90 -22.73
CA SER A 173 11.12 -7.40 -23.85
C SER A 173 10.29 -7.91 -25.04
N ASN A 174 9.00 -7.99 -24.90
CA ASN A 174 8.06 -8.30 -25.96
C ASN A 174 7.30 -7.04 -26.39
#